data_0ee2243bbf0e4401f8cf0251b18b90f8
#
_entry.id   0ee2243bbf0e4401f8cf0251b18b90f8
#
_cell.length_a   1.000
_cell.length_b   1.000
_cell.length_c   1.000
_cell.angle_alpha   90.00
_cell.angle_beta   90.00
_cell.angle_gamma   90.00
#
_symmetry.space_group_name_H-M   'P 1'
#
loop_
_entity.id
_entity.type
_entity.pdbx_description
1 polymer ?
#
loop_
_entity_poly.entity_id
_entity_poly.type
_entity_poly.pdbx_seq_one_letter_code
_entity_poly.pdbx_strand_id
1 'polypeptide(L)'
;MPCWYRVYLAQPPAQEVDTAADIRRVCRGLATVQRAGCVAGAALSAATSDPFHLALVCRKLSDRDVVSCLRSVPVGEINGRPDRQLALIQTCAGVARPAQAGCYEWLGQALAVVTNGRFEESCGKLRYEATRARCTLGAKRYREALVTFA
;
A
#
# COMPACT_ATOMS: atom_id res chain seq x y z
N MET A 1 1.62 -7.16 -14.02
CA MET A 1 0.41 -6.42 -13.61
C MET A 1 -0.83 -7.08 -14.17
N PRO A 2 -1.92 -7.23 -13.39
CA PRO A 2 -3.17 -7.80 -13.88
C PRO A 2 -3.74 -6.97 -15.04
N CYS A 3 -4.33 -7.65 -16.01
CA CYS A 3 -4.93 -7.01 -17.20
C CYS A 3 -5.96 -5.90 -16.82
N TRP A 4 -6.77 -6.16 -15.81
CA TRP A 4 -7.76 -5.22 -15.28
C TRP A 4 -7.16 -3.92 -14.72
N TYR A 5 -5.97 -3.97 -14.17
CA TYR A 5 -5.24 -2.78 -13.73
C TYR A 5 -4.92 -1.86 -14.91
N ARG A 6 -4.45 -2.42 -16.03
CA ARG A 6 -4.17 -1.63 -17.25
C ARG A 6 -5.44 -1.06 -17.88
N VAL A 7 -6.50 -1.85 -17.92
CA VAL A 7 -7.80 -1.38 -18.47
C VAL A 7 -8.32 -0.21 -17.63
N TYR A 8 -8.23 -0.30 -16.29
CA TYR A 8 -8.69 0.78 -15.42
C TYR A 8 -7.85 2.05 -15.57
N LEU A 9 -6.53 1.94 -15.71
CA LEU A 9 -5.66 3.09 -15.95
C LEU A 9 -5.88 3.72 -17.33
N ALA A 10 -6.20 2.92 -18.35
CA ALA A 10 -6.48 3.41 -19.69
C ALA A 10 -7.86 4.10 -19.81
N GLN A 11 -8.79 3.76 -18.92
CA GLN A 11 -10.13 4.33 -18.84
C GLN A 11 -10.39 4.84 -17.43
N PRO A 12 -9.85 5.99 -17.05
CA PRO A 12 -10.13 6.57 -15.74
C PRO A 12 -11.65 6.75 -15.59
N PRO A 13 -12.20 6.50 -14.40
CA PRO A 13 -13.62 6.70 -14.16
C PRO A 13 -13.98 8.15 -14.49
N ALA A 14 -15.17 8.34 -15.06
CA ALA A 14 -15.71 9.67 -15.36
C ALA A 14 -15.90 10.54 -14.10
N GLN A 15 -15.69 9.96 -12.90
CA GLN A 15 -15.78 10.63 -11.62
C GLN A 15 -14.41 10.57 -10.93
N GLU A 16 -14.02 11.69 -10.38
CA GLU A 16 -12.82 11.80 -9.53
C GLU A 16 -12.94 10.87 -8.33
N VAL A 17 -11.97 9.96 -8.18
CA VAL A 17 -11.93 8.99 -7.08
C VAL A 17 -10.96 9.51 -6.04
N ASP A 18 -11.46 10.18 -5.02
CA ASP A 18 -10.64 10.81 -3.97
C ASP A 18 -10.79 10.15 -2.59
N THR A 19 -11.77 9.27 -2.42
CA THR A 19 -12.08 8.67 -1.12
C THR A 19 -12.17 7.14 -1.16
N ALA A 20 -12.02 6.49 0.01
CA ALA A 20 -12.23 5.06 0.16
C ALA A 20 -13.67 4.63 -0.21
N ALA A 21 -14.66 5.52 -0.02
CA ALA A 21 -16.04 5.27 -0.41
C ALA A 21 -16.20 5.18 -1.93
N ASP A 22 -15.53 6.07 -2.66
CA ASP A 22 -15.56 6.09 -4.12
C ASP A 22 -14.86 4.86 -4.71
N ILE A 23 -13.70 4.48 -4.18
CA ILE A 23 -13.02 3.24 -4.58
C ILE A 23 -13.95 2.04 -4.39
N ARG A 24 -14.61 1.92 -3.24
CA ARG A 24 -15.56 0.82 -2.98
C ARG A 24 -16.74 0.83 -3.94
N ARG A 25 -17.28 2.02 -4.25
CA ARG A 25 -18.41 2.19 -5.15
C ARG A 25 -18.07 1.76 -6.58
N VAL A 26 -16.95 2.25 -7.10
CA VAL A 26 -16.49 1.97 -8.47
C VAL A 26 -16.18 0.50 -8.67
N CYS A 27 -15.58 -0.17 -7.67
CA CYS A 27 -15.18 -1.58 -7.75
C CYS A 27 -16.23 -2.57 -7.20
N ARG A 28 -17.48 -2.09 -6.95
CA ARG A 28 -18.56 -2.93 -6.43
C ARG A 28 -18.95 -4.02 -7.44
N GLY A 29 -19.26 -5.21 -6.94
CA GLY A 29 -19.79 -6.32 -7.75
C GLY A 29 -18.78 -7.08 -8.60
N LEU A 30 -17.51 -6.66 -8.60
CA LEU A 30 -16.47 -7.36 -9.34
C LEU A 30 -16.00 -8.63 -8.60
N ALA A 31 -15.65 -9.67 -9.36
CA ALA A 31 -15.03 -10.89 -8.84
C ALA A 31 -13.65 -10.56 -8.21
N THR A 32 -13.15 -11.43 -7.32
CA THR A 32 -11.98 -11.16 -6.47
C THR A 32 -10.76 -10.63 -7.23
N VAL A 33 -10.39 -11.25 -8.34
CA VAL A 33 -9.20 -10.87 -9.13
C VAL A 33 -9.42 -9.53 -9.83
N GLN A 34 -10.58 -9.36 -10.44
CA GLN A 34 -10.98 -8.12 -11.12
C GLN A 34 -11.08 -6.97 -10.13
N ARG A 35 -11.66 -7.23 -8.94
CA ARG A 35 -11.78 -6.26 -7.86
C ARG A 35 -10.41 -5.78 -7.37
N ALA A 36 -9.46 -6.68 -7.17
CA ALA A 36 -8.10 -6.30 -6.75
C ALA A 36 -7.43 -5.37 -7.78
N GLY A 37 -7.55 -5.66 -9.07
CA GLY A 37 -7.03 -4.79 -10.14
C GLY A 37 -7.75 -3.44 -10.22
N CYS A 38 -9.08 -3.45 -10.05
CA CYS A 38 -9.89 -2.22 -10.02
C CYS A 38 -9.49 -1.33 -8.83
N VAL A 39 -9.39 -1.90 -7.62
CA VAL A 39 -9.00 -1.15 -6.41
C VAL A 39 -7.62 -0.53 -6.58
N ALA A 40 -6.65 -1.30 -7.09
CA ALA A 40 -5.30 -0.79 -7.35
C ALA A 40 -5.29 0.35 -8.39
N GLY A 41 -6.03 0.20 -9.48
CA GLY A 41 -6.15 1.23 -10.53
C GLY A 41 -6.87 2.48 -10.05
N ALA A 42 -7.99 2.32 -9.33
CA ALA A 42 -8.73 3.44 -8.76
C ALA A 42 -7.91 4.21 -7.72
N ALA A 43 -7.20 3.49 -6.86
CA ALA A 43 -6.31 4.09 -5.88
C ALA A 43 -5.17 4.88 -6.54
N LEU A 44 -4.55 4.33 -7.58
CA LEU A 44 -3.50 5.04 -8.31
C LEU A 44 -4.03 6.28 -9.03
N SER A 45 -5.25 6.23 -9.58
CA SER A 45 -5.90 7.39 -10.19
C SER A 45 -6.21 8.50 -9.18
N ALA A 46 -6.47 8.12 -7.92
CA ALA A 46 -6.70 9.07 -6.82
C ALA A 46 -5.40 9.67 -6.26
N ALA A 47 -4.25 9.08 -6.55
CA ALA A 47 -2.93 9.49 -6.04
C ALA A 47 -2.36 10.71 -6.77
N THR A 48 -3.16 11.68 -7.08
CA THR A 48 -2.75 12.80 -7.95
C THR A 48 -1.69 13.72 -7.34
N SER A 49 -1.41 13.67 -6.03
CA SER A 49 -0.47 14.61 -5.42
C SER A 49 0.30 14.11 -4.19
N ASP A 50 -0.17 13.09 -3.43
CA ASP A 50 0.52 12.64 -2.22
C ASP A 50 0.33 11.13 -1.96
N PRO A 51 1.35 10.30 -2.24
CA PRO A 51 1.34 8.87 -1.97
C PRO A 51 1.06 8.52 -0.50
N PHE A 52 1.46 9.39 0.41
CA PHE A 52 1.19 9.21 1.84
C PHE A 52 -0.30 9.36 2.16
N HIS A 53 -0.97 10.35 1.58
CA HIS A 53 -2.41 10.53 1.71
C HIS A 53 -3.15 9.29 1.17
N LEU A 54 -2.71 8.74 0.05
CA LEU A 54 -3.26 7.51 -0.51
C LEU A 54 -3.14 6.33 0.47
N ALA A 55 -2.02 6.16 1.15
CA ALA A 55 -1.88 5.12 2.17
C ALA A 55 -2.91 5.27 3.30
N LEU A 56 -3.22 6.50 3.71
CA LEU A 56 -4.28 6.78 4.70
C LEU A 56 -5.69 6.46 4.17
N VAL A 57 -5.95 6.70 2.89
CA VAL A 57 -7.20 6.31 2.24
C VAL A 57 -7.32 4.79 2.17
N CYS A 58 -6.27 4.10 1.76
CA CYS A 58 -6.23 2.64 1.64
C CYS A 58 -6.63 1.94 2.94
N ARG A 59 -6.14 2.40 4.10
CA ARG A 59 -6.45 1.75 5.40
C ARG A 59 -7.93 1.79 5.77
N LYS A 60 -8.74 2.68 5.14
CA LYS A 60 -10.18 2.78 5.36
C LYS A 60 -10.99 1.80 4.52
N LEU A 61 -10.35 1.08 3.62
CA LEU A 61 -10.99 0.05 2.82
C LEU A 61 -11.23 -1.23 3.63
N SER A 62 -12.03 -2.15 3.09
CA SER A 62 -12.24 -3.46 3.69
C SER A 62 -11.02 -4.36 3.52
N ASP A 63 -10.89 -5.39 4.37
CA ASP A 63 -9.73 -6.26 4.56
C ASP A 63 -8.97 -6.68 3.29
N ARG A 64 -9.68 -7.13 2.27
CA ARG A 64 -9.05 -7.59 1.01
C ARG A 64 -8.56 -6.42 0.15
N ASP A 65 -9.30 -5.33 0.16
CA ASP A 65 -9.05 -4.16 -0.67
C ASP A 65 -7.89 -3.33 -0.14
N VAL A 66 -7.66 -3.32 1.18
CA VAL A 66 -6.54 -2.61 1.80
C VAL A 66 -5.20 -2.98 1.17
N VAL A 67 -4.90 -4.27 1.08
CA VAL A 67 -3.60 -4.74 0.57
C VAL A 67 -3.45 -4.42 -0.91
N SER A 68 -4.52 -4.59 -1.71
CA SER A 68 -4.52 -4.26 -3.13
C SER A 68 -4.28 -2.77 -3.36
N CYS A 69 -4.91 -1.92 -2.56
CA CYS A 69 -4.75 -0.47 -2.57
C CYS A 69 -3.30 -0.08 -2.18
N LEU A 70 -2.80 -0.57 -1.05
CA LEU A 70 -1.46 -0.25 -0.57
C LEU A 70 -0.35 -0.65 -1.55
N ARG A 71 -0.51 -1.77 -2.26
CA ARG A 71 0.43 -2.20 -3.29
C ARG A 71 0.50 -1.26 -4.50
N SER A 72 -0.51 -0.43 -4.71
CA SER A 72 -0.51 0.58 -5.77
C SER A 72 0.15 1.90 -5.35
N VAL A 73 0.37 2.11 -4.04
CA VAL A 73 1.05 3.33 -3.55
C VAL A 73 2.47 3.37 -4.10
N PRO A 74 2.87 4.44 -4.80
CA PRO A 74 4.22 4.60 -5.32
C PRO A 74 5.20 4.91 -4.18
N VAL A 75 5.67 3.88 -3.48
CA VAL A 75 6.50 4.02 -2.27
C VAL A 75 7.78 4.81 -2.51
N GLY A 76 8.33 4.78 -3.74
CA GLY A 76 9.52 5.57 -4.10
C GLY A 76 9.30 7.08 -4.05
N GLU A 77 8.06 7.54 -4.12
CA GLU A 77 7.69 8.96 -4.03
C GLU A 77 7.35 9.40 -2.59
N ILE A 78 7.28 8.46 -1.64
CA ILE A 78 7.07 8.79 -0.23
C ILE A 78 8.31 9.49 0.30
N ASN A 79 8.14 10.75 0.67
CA ASN A 79 9.23 11.53 1.25
C ASN A 79 9.65 10.97 2.62
N GLY A 80 10.95 10.71 2.77
CA GLY A 80 11.55 10.04 3.94
C GLY A 80 11.66 10.89 5.21
N ARG A 81 10.85 11.92 5.38
CA ARG A 81 10.85 12.73 6.60
C ARG A 81 10.48 11.90 7.84
N PRO A 82 11.10 12.15 9.01
CA PRO A 82 10.87 11.37 10.23
C PRO A 82 9.41 11.33 10.70
N ASP A 83 8.69 12.43 10.56
CA ASP A 83 7.26 12.53 10.88
C ASP A 83 6.40 11.61 9.99
N ARG A 84 6.74 11.50 8.71
CA ARG A 84 6.06 10.60 7.77
C ARG A 84 6.37 9.13 8.05
N GLN A 85 7.59 8.80 8.49
CA GLN A 85 7.92 7.43 8.90
C GLN A 85 7.04 6.96 10.07
N LEU A 86 6.87 7.80 11.09
CA LEU A 86 5.99 7.49 12.21
C LEU A 86 4.54 7.28 11.78
N ALA A 87 4.04 8.15 10.91
CA ALA A 87 2.68 8.03 10.39
C ALA A 87 2.49 6.77 9.52
N LEU A 88 3.50 6.36 8.73
CA LEU A 88 3.49 5.08 8.00
C LEU A 88 3.40 3.89 8.96
N ILE A 89 4.18 3.89 10.05
CA ILE A 89 4.12 2.85 11.07
C ILE A 89 2.71 2.75 11.66
N GLN A 90 2.06 3.86 11.93
CA GLN A 90 0.70 3.91 12.48
C GLN A 90 -0.37 3.49 11.47
N THR A 91 -0.10 3.57 10.17
CA THR A 91 -1.07 3.21 9.13
C THR A 91 -1.60 1.79 9.28
N CYS A 92 -0.75 0.82 9.61
CA CYS A 92 -1.15 -0.58 9.74
C CYS A 92 -1.77 -0.94 11.10
N ALA A 93 -1.63 -0.11 12.12
CA ALA A 93 -2.17 -0.40 13.46
C ALA A 93 -3.70 -0.47 13.48
N GLY A 94 -4.37 0.31 12.63
CA GLY A 94 -5.84 0.37 12.53
C GLY A 94 -6.44 -0.58 11.48
N VAL A 95 -5.63 -1.41 10.82
CA VAL A 95 -6.10 -2.34 9.80
C VAL A 95 -6.65 -3.61 10.46
N ALA A 96 -7.79 -4.13 9.99
CA ALA A 96 -8.37 -5.36 10.50
C ALA A 96 -7.42 -6.56 10.36
N ARG A 97 -7.49 -7.51 11.31
CA ARG A 97 -6.55 -8.64 11.41
C ARG A 97 -6.28 -9.40 10.12
N PRO A 98 -7.26 -9.76 9.28
CA PRO A 98 -6.98 -10.50 8.06
C PRO A 98 -6.02 -9.79 7.09
N ALA A 99 -6.07 -8.45 7.03
CA ALA A 99 -5.22 -7.65 6.15
C ALA A 99 -3.94 -7.15 6.83
N GLN A 100 -3.82 -7.27 8.14
CA GLN A 100 -2.68 -6.74 8.91
C GLN A 100 -1.34 -7.27 8.42
N ALA A 101 -1.23 -8.57 8.17
CA ALA A 101 0.02 -9.18 7.70
C ALA A 101 0.49 -8.54 6.39
N GLY A 102 -0.41 -8.39 5.41
CA GLY A 102 -0.11 -7.75 4.14
C GLY A 102 0.21 -6.26 4.27
N CYS A 103 -0.44 -5.56 5.20
CA CYS A 103 -0.13 -4.16 5.50
C CYS A 103 1.28 -4.01 6.07
N TYR A 104 1.68 -4.84 7.02
CA TYR A 104 3.03 -4.79 7.59
C TYR A 104 4.11 -5.22 6.58
N GLU A 105 3.83 -6.13 5.66
CA GLU A 105 4.75 -6.41 4.54
C GLU A 105 4.90 -5.19 3.62
N TRP A 106 3.81 -4.53 3.26
CA TRP A 106 3.87 -3.28 2.51
C TRP A 106 4.63 -2.18 3.28
N LEU A 107 4.36 -2.02 4.59
CA LEU A 107 5.09 -1.08 5.44
C LEU A 107 6.60 -1.32 5.39
N GLY A 108 7.03 -2.59 5.42
CA GLY A 108 8.44 -2.95 5.29
C GLY A 108 9.05 -2.47 3.98
N GLN A 109 8.34 -2.65 2.86
CA GLN A 109 8.77 -2.13 1.55
C GLN A 109 8.90 -0.62 1.58
N ALA A 110 7.89 0.09 2.09
CA ALA A 110 7.89 1.54 2.19
C ALA A 110 9.04 2.05 3.06
N LEU A 111 9.29 1.42 4.22
CA LEU A 111 10.39 1.77 5.10
C LEU A 111 11.77 1.50 4.46
N ALA A 112 11.92 0.42 3.71
CA ALA A 112 13.17 0.14 2.99
C ALA A 112 13.51 1.26 1.99
N VAL A 113 12.49 1.82 1.32
CA VAL A 113 12.66 2.96 0.41
C VAL A 113 13.03 4.23 1.16
N VAL A 114 12.19 4.65 2.12
CA VAL A 114 12.35 5.95 2.78
C VAL A 114 13.56 6.03 3.72
N THR A 115 14.11 4.88 4.13
CA THR A 115 15.30 4.80 4.99
C THR A 115 16.58 4.41 4.24
N ASN A 116 16.55 4.32 2.91
CA ASN A 116 17.65 3.82 2.11
C ASN A 116 18.16 2.44 2.61
N GLY A 117 17.25 1.54 2.88
CA GLY A 117 17.53 0.18 3.31
C GLY A 117 17.79 -0.02 4.82
N ARG A 118 17.77 1.04 5.62
CA ARG A 118 17.95 0.97 7.10
C ARG A 118 16.62 0.75 7.81
N PHE A 119 15.86 -0.24 7.39
CA PHE A 119 14.51 -0.53 7.89
C PHE A 119 14.47 -1.25 9.24
N GLU A 120 15.59 -1.86 9.66
CA GLU A 120 15.65 -2.69 10.86
C GLU A 120 15.25 -1.93 12.12
N GLU A 121 15.77 -0.71 12.29
CA GLU A 121 15.39 0.14 13.42
C GLU A 121 13.90 0.50 13.39
N SER A 122 13.37 0.85 12.23
CA SER A 122 11.97 1.26 12.09
C SER A 122 11.01 0.08 12.28
N CYS A 123 11.30 -1.08 11.69
CA CYS A 123 10.54 -2.31 11.94
C CYS A 123 10.66 -2.76 13.41
N GLY A 124 11.82 -2.57 14.03
CA GLY A 124 12.07 -2.89 15.44
C GLY A 124 11.20 -2.12 16.43
N LYS A 125 10.74 -0.92 16.06
CA LYS A 125 9.82 -0.10 16.88
C LYS A 125 8.39 -0.64 16.96
N LEU A 126 8.02 -1.61 16.12
CA LEU A 126 6.71 -2.25 16.18
C LEU A 126 6.56 -3.09 17.45
N ARG A 127 5.39 -2.97 18.09
CA ARG A 127 5.14 -3.55 19.42
C ARG A 127 5.23 -5.08 19.45
N TYR A 128 4.67 -5.74 18.42
CA TYR A 128 4.53 -7.21 18.42
C TYR A 128 5.55 -7.87 17.51
N GLU A 129 6.12 -9.00 17.97
CA GLU A 129 7.11 -9.77 17.23
C GLU A 129 6.59 -10.18 15.82
N ALA A 130 5.36 -10.67 15.75
CA ALA A 130 4.74 -11.06 14.48
C ALA A 130 4.68 -9.90 13.47
N THR A 131 4.40 -8.68 13.92
CA THR A 131 4.36 -7.50 13.05
C THR A 131 5.77 -7.06 12.64
N ARG A 132 6.75 -7.15 13.54
CA ARG A 132 8.17 -6.93 13.20
C ARG A 132 8.66 -7.90 12.14
N ALA A 133 8.36 -9.18 12.30
CA ALA A 133 8.74 -10.22 11.32
C ALA A 133 8.15 -9.95 9.94
N ARG A 134 6.87 -9.57 9.85
CA ARG A 134 6.22 -9.22 8.57
C ARG A 134 6.82 -7.97 7.93
N CYS A 135 7.08 -6.93 8.71
CA CYS A 135 7.75 -5.72 8.25
C CYS A 135 9.14 -6.05 7.67
N THR A 136 9.95 -6.77 8.42
CA THR A 136 11.30 -7.21 7.98
C THR A 136 11.23 -8.05 6.71
N LEU A 137 10.26 -8.97 6.61
CA LEU A 137 10.06 -9.79 5.41
C LEU A 137 9.75 -8.93 4.18
N GLY A 138 8.85 -7.97 4.30
CA GLY A 138 8.50 -7.07 3.21
C GLY A 138 9.69 -6.24 2.73
N ALA A 139 10.47 -5.70 3.66
CA ALA A 139 11.67 -4.92 3.35
C ALA A 139 12.75 -5.75 2.64
N LYS A 140 13.00 -6.97 3.10
CA LYS A 140 13.97 -7.88 2.47
C LYS A 140 13.54 -8.25 1.05
N ARG A 141 12.29 -8.63 0.85
CA ARG A 141 11.75 -8.95 -0.49
C ARG A 141 11.87 -7.78 -1.47
N TYR A 142 11.67 -6.57 -1.00
CA TYR A 142 11.85 -5.38 -1.83
C TYR A 142 13.31 -5.21 -2.25
N ARG A 143 14.27 -5.36 -1.33
CA ARG A 143 15.71 -5.30 -1.64
C ARG A 143 16.14 -6.39 -2.61
N GLU A 144 15.70 -7.62 -2.41
CA GLU A 144 16.00 -8.75 -3.30
C GLU A 144 15.47 -8.48 -4.72
N ALA A 145 14.25 -7.94 -4.85
CA ALA A 145 13.69 -7.57 -6.15
C ALA A 145 14.54 -6.50 -6.86
N LEU A 146 15.04 -5.50 -6.15
CA LEU A 146 15.91 -4.46 -6.74
C LEU A 146 17.22 -5.04 -7.30
N VAL A 147 17.84 -5.98 -6.57
CA VAL A 147 19.10 -6.63 -7.02
C VAL A 147 18.88 -7.50 -8.26
N THR A 148 17.71 -8.08 -8.42
CA THR A 148 17.41 -8.96 -9.57
C THR A 148 17.17 -8.16 -10.86
N PHE A 149 16.86 -6.88 -10.78
CA PHE A 149 16.59 -6.00 -11.92
C PHE A 149 17.75 -5.01 -12.23
N ALA A 150 18.81 -5.05 -11.48
CA ALA A 150 20.02 -4.25 -11.68
C ALA A 150 21.05 -5.01 -12.52
#